data_0afb3610c3785a9c6359719e6555ec4e
#
_entry.id   0afb3610c3785a9c6359719e6555ec4e
#
_cell.length_a   1.000
_cell.length_b   1.000
_cell.length_c   1.000
_cell.angle_alpha   90.00
_cell.angle_beta   90.00
_cell.angle_gamma   90.00
#
_symmetry.space_group_name_H-M   'P 1'
#
loop_
_entity.id
_entity.type
_entity.pdbx_description
1 polymer ?
#
loop_
_entity_poly.entity_id
_entity_poly.type
_entity_poly.pdbx_seq_one_letter_code
_entity_poly.pdbx_strand_id
1 'polypeptide(L)'
;MTTAPRSSARVPYRTQERTTRTPRKPLARSDKPLFSEDQFSKVKPETLESAEPPQFDFNAANANPVSELAQRELCRRKLLPFIHRFRPNYTAGWVHVDICRRMERFVERVERKESPRLLLMMPPRSGKSEILSRHAPPWILGKHPDWELIACSHTANLTESFSRYIHGLLS
;
A
#
# COMPACT_ATOMS: atom_id res chain seq x y z
N MET A 1 -14.09 9.12 62.80
CA MET A 1 -14.09 8.44 61.49
C MET A 1 -12.87 8.93 60.71
N THR A 2 -11.82 8.13 60.73
CA THR A 2 -10.48 8.50 60.27
C THR A 2 -10.26 7.86 58.90
N THR A 3 -10.15 8.68 57.87
CA THR A 3 -9.86 8.20 56.51
C THR A 3 -8.34 8.14 56.30
N ALA A 4 -7.83 6.94 56.04
CA ALA A 4 -6.44 6.67 55.74
C ALA A 4 -6.11 7.08 54.26
N PRO A 5 -4.91 7.60 53.97
CA PRO A 5 -4.50 7.96 52.60
C PRO A 5 -4.06 6.71 51.81
N ARG A 6 -4.53 6.59 50.58
CA ARG A 6 -4.09 5.59 49.61
C ARG A 6 -2.65 5.86 49.17
N SER A 7 -1.76 4.94 49.52
CA SER A 7 -0.39 4.89 49.01
C SER A 7 -0.41 4.48 47.50
N SER A 8 0.01 5.37 46.62
CA SER A 8 0.27 5.05 45.23
C SER A 8 1.68 4.46 45.10
N ALA A 9 1.76 3.14 45.08
CA ALA A 9 3.00 2.46 44.76
C ALA A 9 3.37 2.68 43.29
N ARG A 10 4.43 3.46 43.05
CA ARG A 10 5.06 3.56 41.70
C ARG A 10 5.72 2.24 41.37
N VAL A 11 5.28 1.61 40.31
CA VAL A 11 5.94 0.45 39.70
C VAL A 11 7.30 0.88 39.16
N PRO A 12 8.42 0.28 39.59
CA PRO A 12 9.72 0.68 39.05
C PRO A 12 9.85 0.19 37.60
N TYR A 13 10.19 1.13 36.72
CA TYR A 13 10.60 0.83 35.33
C TYR A 13 11.83 -0.10 35.37
N ARG A 14 11.64 -1.35 34.93
CA ARG A 14 12.72 -2.31 34.75
C ARG A 14 13.64 -1.81 33.63
N THR A 15 14.79 -1.28 33.99
CA THR A 15 15.85 -0.94 33.04
C THR A 15 16.29 -2.22 32.33
N GLN A 16 15.88 -2.40 31.07
CA GLN A 16 16.40 -3.48 30.25
C GLN A 16 17.88 -3.18 29.95
N GLU A 17 18.75 -4.07 30.38
CA GLU A 17 20.17 -4.02 30.07
C GLU A 17 20.31 -3.98 28.53
N ARG A 18 21.03 -2.96 28.09
CA ARG A 18 21.36 -2.73 26.69
C ARG A 18 22.32 -3.84 26.24
N THR A 19 21.76 -4.90 25.65
CA THR A 19 22.59 -5.91 25.01
C THR A 19 23.46 -5.22 23.96
N THR A 20 24.77 -5.30 24.17
CA THR A 20 25.79 -4.75 23.28
C THR A 20 25.64 -5.40 21.91
N ARG A 21 25.09 -4.66 20.98
CA ARG A 21 24.91 -5.06 19.58
C ARG A 21 26.30 -5.13 18.96
N THR A 22 26.78 -6.33 18.67
CA THR A 22 27.99 -6.54 17.89
C THR A 22 27.98 -5.65 16.63
N PRO A 23 29.04 -4.90 16.34
CA PRO A 23 29.10 -4.05 15.15
C PRO A 23 28.96 -4.92 13.89
N ARG A 24 27.91 -4.69 13.11
CA ARG A 24 27.74 -5.33 11.80
C ARG A 24 28.89 -4.89 10.90
N LYS A 25 29.63 -5.88 10.40
CA LYS A 25 30.66 -5.68 9.39
C LYS A 25 30.06 -4.82 8.24
N PRO A 26 30.70 -3.72 7.82
CA PRO A 26 30.18 -2.93 6.71
C PRO A 26 30.09 -3.82 5.48
N LEU A 27 28.90 -3.85 4.86
CA LEU A 27 28.72 -4.48 3.55
C LEU A 27 29.67 -3.76 2.58
N ALA A 28 30.55 -4.52 1.95
CA ALA A 28 31.40 -4.01 0.89
C ALA A 28 30.52 -3.34 -0.16
N ARG A 29 30.76 -2.06 -0.41
CA ARG A 29 30.08 -1.30 -1.46
C ARG A 29 30.51 -1.95 -2.77
N SER A 30 29.58 -2.59 -3.45
CA SER A 30 29.79 -3.03 -4.82
C SER A 30 29.80 -1.79 -5.71
N ASP A 31 30.93 -1.45 -6.27
CA ASP A 31 31.09 -0.33 -7.22
C ASP A 31 30.48 -0.63 -8.59
N LYS A 32 29.81 -1.76 -8.74
CA LYS A 32 29.07 -2.07 -9.97
C LYS A 32 27.71 -1.40 -9.93
N PRO A 33 27.37 -0.56 -10.93
CA PRO A 33 26.03 0.02 -11.04
C PRO A 33 25.01 -1.11 -11.12
N LEU A 34 23.93 -0.97 -10.36
CA LEU A 34 22.85 -1.97 -10.24
C LEU A 34 22.12 -2.23 -11.58
N PHE A 35 22.36 -1.38 -12.58
CA PHE A 35 21.84 -1.50 -13.94
C PHE A 35 22.93 -1.14 -14.91
N SER A 36 23.28 -2.07 -15.80
CA SER A 36 24.11 -1.78 -16.97
C SER A 36 23.26 -1.10 -18.03
N GLU A 37 23.81 -0.09 -18.69
CA GLU A 37 23.13 0.66 -19.77
C GLU A 37 22.68 -0.26 -20.92
N ASP A 38 23.31 -1.42 -21.08
CA ASP A 38 22.99 -2.44 -22.10
C ASP A 38 21.61 -3.10 -21.88
N GLN A 39 20.99 -2.99 -20.71
CA GLN A 39 19.65 -3.53 -20.48
C GLN A 39 18.55 -2.58 -20.96
N PHE A 40 18.84 -1.29 -21.09
CA PHE A 40 17.88 -0.31 -21.62
C PHE A 40 17.82 -0.30 -23.15
N SER A 41 18.90 -0.63 -23.83
CA SER A 41 18.98 -0.60 -25.30
C SER A 41 18.29 -1.78 -25.99
N LYS A 42 17.88 -2.82 -25.23
CA LYS A 42 17.21 -4.02 -25.80
C LYS A 42 15.68 -3.94 -25.80
N VAL A 43 15.09 -2.96 -25.17
CA VAL A 43 13.63 -2.77 -25.22
C VAL A 43 13.33 -1.90 -26.45
N LYS A 44 12.94 -2.54 -27.55
CA LYS A 44 12.48 -1.81 -28.74
C LYS A 44 11.24 -0.99 -28.37
N PRO A 45 11.22 0.33 -28.67
CA PRO A 45 10.09 1.20 -28.36
C PRO A 45 8.79 0.76 -29.05
N GLU A 46 8.88 0.05 -30.16
CA GLU A 46 7.73 -0.44 -30.93
C GLU A 46 6.83 -1.45 -30.20
N THR A 47 7.34 -2.11 -29.15
CA THR A 47 6.54 -3.10 -28.40
C THR A 47 5.71 -2.48 -27.27
N LEU A 48 5.91 -1.20 -26.98
CA LEU A 48 5.19 -0.47 -25.91
C LEU A 48 4.00 0.36 -26.45
N GLU A 49 3.97 0.67 -27.74
CA GLU A 49 2.91 1.51 -28.34
C GLU A 49 1.67 0.71 -28.79
N SER A 50 1.76 -0.61 -28.95
CA SER A 50 0.65 -1.41 -29.50
C SER A 50 -0.20 -2.16 -28.46
N ALA A 51 0.14 -2.12 -27.19
CA ALA A 51 -0.70 -2.67 -26.14
C ALA A 51 -1.61 -1.57 -25.58
N GLU A 52 -2.74 -1.33 -26.22
CA GLU A 52 -3.83 -0.60 -25.57
C GLU A 52 -4.10 -1.28 -24.21
N PRO A 53 -4.16 -0.51 -23.11
CA PRO A 53 -4.53 -1.09 -21.82
C PRO A 53 -5.92 -1.75 -21.99
N PRO A 54 -6.11 -2.96 -21.48
CA PRO A 54 -7.40 -3.63 -21.59
C PRO A 54 -8.46 -2.67 -21.04
N GLN A 55 -9.34 -2.21 -21.92
CA GLN A 55 -10.49 -1.40 -21.57
C GLN A 55 -11.48 -2.34 -20.90
N PHE A 56 -11.50 -2.33 -19.57
CA PHE A 56 -12.52 -3.02 -18.79
C PHE A 56 -13.79 -2.18 -18.81
N ASP A 57 -14.76 -2.59 -19.60
CA ASP A 57 -16.10 -2.04 -19.57
C ASP A 57 -16.83 -2.50 -18.31
N PHE A 58 -16.70 -1.73 -17.25
CA PHE A 58 -17.40 -2.00 -15.97
C PHE A 58 -18.92 -1.87 -16.07
N ASN A 59 -19.44 -1.20 -17.12
CA ASN A 59 -20.88 -1.00 -17.31
C ASN A 59 -21.59 -2.20 -17.98
N ALA A 60 -20.89 -3.01 -18.78
CA ALA A 60 -21.47 -4.19 -19.41
C ALA A 60 -21.70 -5.37 -18.45
N ALA A 61 -21.08 -5.32 -17.26
CA ALA A 61 -21.11 -6.41 -16.30
C ALA A 61 -22.37 -6.45 -15.41
N ASN A 62 -23.16 -5.39 -15.38
CA ASN A 62 -24.32 -5.29 -14.49
C ASN A 62 -25.52 -6.17 -14.90
N ALA A 63 -25.44 -6.87 -16.04
CA ALA A 63 -26.51 -7.72 -16.53
C ALA A 63 -26.42 -9.20 -16.14
N ASN A 64 -25.25 -9.66 -15.62
CA ASN A 64 -25.06 -11.07 -15.30
C ASN A 64 -24.46 -11.26 -13.88
N PRO A 65 -25.17 -11.97 -12.97
CA PRO A 65 -24.69 -12.18 -11.58
C PRO A 65 -23.33 -12.90 -11.52
N VAL A 66 -23.02 -13.75 -12.46
CA VAL A 66 -21.71 -14.43 -12.53
C VAL A 66 -20.59 -13.43 -12.82
N SER A 67 -20.84 -12.45 -13.68
CA SER A 67 -19.90 -11.38 -14.00
C SER A 67 -19.64 -10.49 -12.79
N GLU A 68 -20.68 -10.15 -12.02
CA GLU A 68 -20.53 -9.35 -10.80
C GLU A 68 -19.69 -10.07 -9.72
N LEU A 69 -19.91 -11.37 -9.52
CA LEU A 69 -19.10 -12.18 -8.61
C LEU A 69 -17.63 -12.25 -9.05
N ALA A 70 -17.39 -12.41 -10.34
CA ALA A 70 -16.04 -12.43 -10.90
C ALA A 70 -15.34 -11.06 -10.71
N GLN A 71 -16.08 -9.96 -10.89
CA GLN A 71 -15.54 -8.62 -10.65
C GLN A 71 -15.23 -8.36 -9.18
N ARG A 72 -16.11 -8.78 -8.26
CA ARG A 72 -15.84 -8.68 -6.82
C ARG A 72 -14.57 -9.43 -6.43
N GLU A 73 -14.42 -10.65 -6.94
CA GLU A 73 -13.22 -11.42 -6.66
C GLU A 73 -11.97 -10.81 -7.27
N LEU A 74 -12.06 -10.22 -8.46
CA LEU A 74 -10.96 -9.49 -9.07
C LEU A 74 -10.56 -8.25 -8.25
N CYS A 75 -11.53 -7.48 -7.78
CA CYS A 75 -11.29 -6.33 -6.90
C CYS A 75 -10.66 -6.75 -5.56
N ARG A 76 -11.03 -7.91 -5.05
CA ARG A 76 -10.45 -8.47 -3.83
C ARG A 76 -8.97 -8.82 -4.00
N ARG A 77 -8.60 -9.40 -5.16
CA ARG A 77 -7.23 -9.83 -5.46
C ARG A 77 -6.33 -8.72 -5.94
N LYS A 78 -6.88 -7.73 -6.65
CA LYS A 78 -6.11 -6.71 -7.38
C LYS A 78 -6.50 -5.30 -7.00
N LEU A 79 -5.49 -4.48 -6.72
CA LEU A 79 -5.71 -3.10 -6.26
C LEU A 79 -6.26 -2.20 -7.38
N LEU A 80 -5.79 -2.34 -8.62
CA LEU A 80 -6.23 -1.48 -9.72
C LEU A 80 -7.71 -1.70 -10.08
N PRO A 81 -8.23 -2.93 -10.24
CA PRO A 81 -9.67 -3.17 -10.38
C PRO A 81 -10.50 -2.63 -9.21
N PHE A 82 -10.00 -2.73 -7.98
CA PHE A 82 -10.64 -2.12 -6.82
C PHE A 82 -10.76 -0.61 -6.97
N ILE A 83 -9.71 0.09 -7.41
CA ILE A 83 -9.75 1.53 -7.66
C ILE A 83 -10.80 1.86 -8.72
N HIS A 84 -10.82 1.14 -9.83
CA HIS A 84 -11.79 1.37 -10.91
C HIS A 84 -13.24 1.16 -10.47
N ARG A 85 -13.50 0.21 -9.57
CA ARG A 85 -14.86 -0.03 -9.05
C ARG A 85 -15.40 1.19 -8.30
N PHE A 86 -14.57 1.85 -7.49
CA PHE A 86 -14.97 3.02 -6.71
C PHE A 86 -14.73 4.35 -7.43
N ARG A 87 -13.92 4.35 -8.48
CA ARG A 87 -13.65 5.49 -9.35
C ARG A 87 -13.59 5.05 -10.82
N PRO A 88 -14.74 4.88 -11.48
CA PRO A 88 -14.78 4.43 -12.88
C PRO A 88 -14.00 5.33 -13.84
N ASN A 89 -13.96 6.64 -13.57
CA ASN A 89 -13.24 7.62 -14.38
C ASN A 89 -11.73 7.73 -14.07
N TYR A 90 -11.17 6.79 -13.27
CA TYR A 90 -9.76 6.82 -12.96
C TYR A 90 -8.93 6.35 -14.15
N THR A 91 -8.14 7.26 -14.73
CA THR A 91 -7.23 6.93 -15.85
C THR A 91 -5.88 6.48 -15.30
N ALA A 92 -5.59 5.19 -15.42
CA ALA A 92 -4.33 4.60 -14.97
C ALA A 92 -3.31 4.58 -16.11
N GLY A 93 -2.22 5.34 -15.98
CA GLY A 93 -1.04 5.16 -16.82
C GLY A 93 -0.18 3.97 -16.35
N TRP A 94 0.83 3.60 -17.12
CA TRP A 94 1.73 2.47 -16.83
C TRP A 94 2.37 2.56 -15.43
N VAL A 95 2.73 3.77 -14.97
CA VAL A 95 3.29 4.00 -13.64
C VAL A 95 2.30 3.61 -12.53
N HIS A 96 1.02 3.95 -12.69
CA HIS A 96 -0.02 3.60 -11.71
C HIS A 96 -0.23 2.08 -11.64
N VAL A 97 -0.18 1.41 -12.78
CA VAL A 97 -0.23 -0.07 -12.85
C VAL A 97 0.95 -0.69 -12.10
N ASP A 98 2.16 -0.18 -12.30
CA ASP A 98 3.37 -0.69 -11.61
C ASP A 98 3.28 -0.45 -10.10
N ILE A 99 2.81 0.71 -9.65
CA ILE A 99 2.60 0.99 -8.22
C ILE A 99 1.61 0.00 -7.61
N CYS A 100 0.47 -0.24 -8.26
CA CYS A 100 -0.52 -1.21 -7.77
C CYS A 100 0.09 -2.60 -7.65
N ARG A 101 0.85 -3.06 -8.66
CA ARG A 101 1.54 -4.36 -8.63
C ARG A 101 2.60 -4.45 -7.53
N ARG A 102 3.33 -3.37 -7.26
CA ARG A 102 4.32 -3.32 -6.17
C ARG A 102 3.63 -3.35 -4.82
N MET A 103 2.49 -2.68 -4.68
CA MET A 103 1.70 -2.69 -3.46
C MET A 103 1.10 -4.08 -3.19
N GLU A 104 0.57 -4.75 -4.21
CA GLU A 104 0.10 -6.13 -4.11
C GLU A 104 1.22 -7.06 -3.61
N ARG A 105 2.39 -7.02 -4.24
CA ARG A 105 3.57 -7.79 -3.80
C ARG A 105 4.04 -7.43 -2.40
N PHE A 106 3.92 -6.15 -2.02
CA PHE A 106 4.25 -5.72 -0.66
C PHE A 106 3.33 -6.40 0.36
N VAL A 107 2.02 -6.41 0.12
CA VAL A 107 1.03 -7.07 0.98
C VAL A 107 1.28 -8.57 1.05
N GLU A 108 1.52 -9.24 -0.07
CA GLU A 108 1.87 -10.67 -0.11
C GLU A 108 3.11 -11.01 0.73
N ARG A 109 4.10 -10.11 0.78
CA ARG A 109 5.29 -10.29 1.62
C ARG A 109 4.97 -10.09 3.10
N VAL A 110 4.06 -9.18 3.44
CA VAL A 110 3.57 -9.03 4.83
C VAL A 110 2.81 -10.27 5.25
N GLU A 111 1.94 -10.83 4.41
CA GLU A 111 1.23 -12.09 4.64
C GLU A 111 2.19 -13.24 4.97
N ARG A 112 3.35 -13.28 4.30
CA ARG A 112 4.43 -14.25 4.58
C ARG A 112 5.25 -13.93 5.83
N LYS A 113 4.81 -12.95 6.63
CA LYS A 113 5.53 -12.47 7.85
C LYS A 113 6.93 -11.94 7.57
N GLU A 114 7.20 -11.55 6.34
CA GLU A 114 8.36 -10.74 6.02
C GLU A 114 8.15 -9.31 6.56
N SER A 115 9.23 -8.57 6.76
CA SER A 115 9.16 -7.15 7.13
C SER A 115 9.55 -6.28 5.93
N PRO A 116 8.74 -6.23 4.85
CA PRO A 116 9.08 -5.48 3.66
C PRO A 116 9.05 -3.98 3.94
N ARG A 117 9.84 -3.24 3.18
CA ARG A 117 9.84 -1.78 3.17
C ARG A 117 9.64 -1.30 1.74
N LEU A 118 8.71 -0.39 1.54
CA LEU A 118 8.43 0.22 0.25
C LEU A 118 8.61 1.73 0.36
N LEU A 119 9.49 2.28 -0.46
CA LEU A 119 9.67 3.71 -0.63
C LEU A 119 9.21 4.09 -2.02
N LEU A 120 8.24 5.01 -2.10
CA LEU A 120 7.72 5.51 -3.36
C LEU A 120 8.00 7.01 -3.48
N MET A 121 8.80 7.36 -4.49
CA MET A 121 9.16 8.74 -4.81
C MET A 121 8.55 9.09 -6.17
N MET A 122 7.66 10.08 -6.18
CA MET A 122 6.97 10.55 -7.38
C MET A 122 6.74 12.06 -7.29
N PRO A 123 6.67 12.75 -8.42
CA PRO A 123 6.31 14.16 -8.47
C PRO A 123 4.96 14.45 -7.80
N PRO A 124 4.74 15.68 -7.33
CA PRO A 124 3.42 16.10 -6.88
C PRO A 124 2.35 15.93 -8.00
N ARG A 125 1.10 15.70 -7.59
CA ARG A 125 -0.05 15.52 -8.50
C ARG A 125 0.03 14.31 -9.45
N SER A 126 0.91 13.35 -9.18
CA SER A 126 1.06 12.11 -9.95
C SER A 126 0.15 10.96 -9.52
N GLY A 127 -0.93 11.21 -8.79
CA GLY A 127 -1.88 10.18 -8.34
C GLY A 127 -1.41 9.30 -7.19
N LYS A 128 -0.21 9.52 -6.63
CA LYS A 128 0.36 8.72 -5.53
C LYS A 128 -0.57 8.57 -4.33
N SER A 129 -1.09 9.69 -3.82
CA SER A 129 -1.97 9.69 -2.64
C SER A 129 -3.34 9.07 -2.93
N GLU A 130 -3.80 9.13 -4.16
CA GLU A 130 -5.02 8.46 -4.59
C GLU A 130 -4.90 6.94 -4.44
N ILE A 131 -3.80 6.37 -4.90
CA ILE A 131 -3.55 4.92 -4.81
C ILE A 131 -3.23 4.53 -3.37
N LEU A 132 -2.22 5.16 -2.74
CA LEU A 132 -1.64 4.68 -1.49
C LEU A 132 -2.38 5.13 -0.23
N SER A 133 -2.92 6.37 -0.23
CA SER A 133 -3.55 6.92 0.97
C SER A 133 -5.07 6.74 1.00
N ARG A 134 -5.71 6.63 -0.17
CA ARG A 134 -7.16 6.52 -0.28
C ARG A 134 -7.64 5.11 -0.56
N HIS A 135 -7.02 4.38 -1.50
CA HIS A 135 -7.53 3.09 -1.97
C HIS A 135 -6.78 1.88 -1.42
N ALA A 136 -5.45 1.98 -1.19
CA ALA A 136 -4.71 0.84 -0.64
C ALA A 136 -5.14 0.47 0.79
N PRO A 137 -5.37 1.39 1.74
CA PRO A 137 -5.80 1.03 3.08
C PRO A 137 -7.14 0.27 3.12
N PRO A 138 -8.24 0.74 2.51
CA PRO A 138 -9.50 0.00 2.53
C PRO A 138 -9.40 -1.33 1.75
N TRP A 139 -8.61 -1.41 0.68
CA TRP A 139 -8.36 -2.65 -0.02
C TRP A 139 -7.63 -3.68 0.86
N ILE A 140 -6.61 -3.26 1.62
CA ILE A 140 -5.89 -4.12 2.56
C ILE A 140 -6.81 -4.58 3.69
N LEU A 141 -7.56 -3.68 4.31
CA LEU A 141 -8.50 -4.01 5.40
C LEU A 141 -9.64 -4.91 4.92
N GLY A 142 -10.14 -4.71 3.69
CA GLY A 142 -11.14 -5.60 3.10
C GLY A 142 -10.60 -7.01 2.81
N LYS A 143 -9.29 -7.16 2.61
CA LYS A 143 -8.61 -8.44 2.43
C LYS A 143 -8.23 -9.10 3.77
N HIS A 144 -7.82 -8.29 4.74
CA HIS A 144 -7.35 -8.68 6.07
C HIS A 144 -8.01 -7.82 7.16
N PRO A 145 -9.25 -8.13 7.55
CA PRO A 145 -9.98 -7.34 8.54
C PRO A 145 -9.31 -7.29 9.93
N ASP A 146 -8.49 -8.29 10.24
CA ASP A 146 -7.78 -8.41 11.52
C ASP A 146 -6.48 -7.59 11.58
N TRP A 147 -6.13 -6.93 10.47
CA TRP A 147 -4.90 -6.15 10.44
C TRP A 147 -5.13 -4.72 10.93
N GLU A 148 -4.13 -4.21 11.64
CA GLU A 148 -4.06 -2.82 12.05
C GLU A 148 -3.21 -2.01 11.07
N LEU A 149 -3.73 -0.87 10.62
CA LEU A 149 -3.04 0.06 9.72
C LEU A 149 -2.86 1.41 10.40
N ILE A 150 -1.63 1.88 10.45
CA ILE A 150 -1.30 3.21 10.96
C ILE A 150 -0.91 4.09 9.78
N ALA A 151 -1.68 5.13 9.52
CA ALA A 151 -1.39 6.13 8.50
C ALA A 151 -0.96 7.45 9.16
N CYS A 152 0.22 7.96 8.77
CA CYS A 152 0.75 9.21 9.26
C CYS A 152 0.85 10.23 8.13
N SER A 153 0.52 11.48 8.42
CA SER A 153 0.68 12.61 7.52
C SER A 153 1.24 13.81 8.26
N HIS A 154 1.74 14.80 7.53
CA HIS A 154 2.32 16.01 8.13
C HIS A 154 1.27 17.00 8.66
N THR A 155 0.00 16.87 8.27
CA THR A 155 -1.11 17.71 8.77
C THR A 155 -2.30 16.87 9.20
N ALA A 156 -2.94 17.30 10.29
CA ALA A 156 -4.14 16.64 10.82
C ALA A 156 -5.29 16.64 9.79
N ASN A 157 -5.52 17.77 9.10
CA ASN A 157 -6.58 17.91 8.11
C ASN A 157 -6.46 16.88 6.97
N LEU A 158 -5.23 16.59 6.55
CA LEU A 158 -4.99 15.61 5.48
C LEU A 158 -5.26 14.19 5.96
N THR A 159 -4.82 13.85 7.17
CA THR A 159 -5.09 12.55 7.80
C THR A 159 -6.59 12.34 7.99
N GLU A 160 -7.29 13.35 8.48
CA GLU A 160 -8.74 13.29 8.68
C GLU A 160 -9.50 13.12 7.34
N SER A 161 -9.06 13.84 6.30
CA SER A 161 -9.62 13.69 4.94
C SER A 161 -9.49 12.26 4.42
N PHE A 162 -8.34 11.62 4.60
CA PHE A 162 -8.14 10.23 4.21
C PHE A 162 -8.97 9.27 5.07
N SER A 163 -9.02 9.49 6.38
CA SER A 163 -9.81 8.66 7.29
C SER A 163 -11.29 8.68 6.93
N ARG A 164 -11.88 9.86 6.69
CA ARG A 164 -13.28 9.99 6.27
C ARG A 164 -13.54 9.27 4.95
N TYR A 165 -12.64 9.41 3.98
CA TYR A 165 -12.77 8.73 2.70
C TYR A 165 -12.75 7.20 2.85
N ILE A 166 -11.80 6.66 3.63
CA ILE A 166 -11.67 5.23 3.90
C ILE A 166 -12.92 4.71 4.61
N HIS A 167 -13.41 5.43 5.61
CA HIS A 167 -14.64 5.09 6.32
C HIS A 167 -15.84 4.99 5.38
N GLY A 168 -15.99 5.95 4.48
CA GLY A 168 -17.07 5.94 3.48
C GLY A 168 -16.97 4.81 2.45
N LEU A 169 -15.80 4.17 2.28
CA LEU A 169 -15.66 3.00 1.42
C LEU A 169 -15.93 1.67 2.13
N LEU A 170 -15.84 1.66 3.47
CA LEU A 170 -16.01 0.46 4.30
C LEU A 170 -17.42 0.35 4.92
N SER A 171 -18.20 1.43 4.85
CA SER A 171 -19.62 1.48 5.29
C SER A 171 -20.53 0.95 4.22
#